data_f1b9252c341d87e1060eb65a2ec2b689
#
_entry.id   f1b9252c341d87e1060eb65a2ec2b689
#
_cell.length_a   1.000
_cell.length_b   1.000
_cell.length_c   1.000
_cell.angle_alpha   90.00
_cell.angle_beta   90.00
_cell.angle_gamma   90.00
#
_symmetry.space_group_name_H-M   'P 1'
#
loop_
_entity.id
_entity.type
_entity.pdbx_description
1 polymer ?
#
loop_
_entity_poly.entity_id
_entity_poly.type
_entity_poly.pdbx_seq_one_letter_code
_entity_poly.pdbx_strand_id
1 'polypeptide(L)'
;VLVNGTFAQGCELDDYYDQGGGHPGAATVPVILALAQQQTVSGQELITAMVAGFEAGWRIGRALLPELMTRGYHAQSAVGVFIAATAAGKILRLDPEQMTHALAIAGSHSGGTMEYDQSGGEVKRLHNGMACCGGLRSSPWRAPSRCSWSSRKSACTTR
;
A
#
# COMPACT_ATOMS: atom_id res chain seq x y z
N VAL A 1 -6.65 9.63 -6.58
CA VAL A 1 -6.42 8.60 -5.55
C VAL A 1 -6.43 9.20 -4.15
N LEU A 2 -5.65 10.25 -3.85
CA LEU A 2 -5.57 10.87 -2.52
C LEU A 2 -6.96 11.19 -1.93
N VAL A 3 -7.72 12.00 -2.64
CA VAL A 3 -9.05 12.44 -2.20
C VAL A 3 -9.98 11.25 -1.94
N ASN A 4 -10.11 10.34 -2.93
CA ASN A 4 -10.98 9.19 -2.80
C ASN A 4 -10.53 8.23 -1.67
N GLY A 5 -9.21 8.05 -1.49
CA GLY A 5 -8.67 7.27 -0.37
C GLY A 5 -8.96 7.90 0.99
N THR A 6 -8.87 9.23 1.09
CA THR A 6 -9.23 9.95 2.31
C THR A 6 -10.73 9.82 2.62
N PHE A 7 -11.58 9.97 1.61
CA PHE A 7 -13.03 9.83 1.78
C PHE A 7 -13.46 8.38 2.05
N ALA A 8 -12.78 7.40 1.49
CA ALA A 8 -13.11 5.98 1.70
C ALA A 8 -13.09 5.57 3.18
N GLN A 9 -12.26 6.23 3.99
CA GLN A 9 -12.21 6.03 5.44
C GLN A 9 -12.83 7.20 6.23
N GLY A 10 -13.49 8.13 5.55
CA GLY A 10 -13.93 9.38 6.15
C GLY A 10 -15.00 9.24 7.22
N CYS A 11 -15.88 8.26 7.09
CA CYS A 11 -17.02 8.03 7.97
C CYS A 11 -16.88 6.79 8.87
N GLU A 12 -15.74 6.10 8.84
CA GLU A 12 -15.51 4.86 9.62
C GLU A 12 -16.59 3.77 9.36
N LEU A 13 -17.14 3.72 8.14
CA LEU A 13 -18.15 2.74 7.69
C LEU A 13 -17.58 1.72 6.71
N ASP A 14 -16.27 1.74 6.53
CA ASP A 14 -15.52 0.84 5.68
C ASP A 14 -15.22 -0.50 6.37
N ASP A 15 -14.76 -1.46 5.59
CA ASP A 15 -14.39 -2.77 6.09
C ASP A 15 -13.21 -2.69 7.07
N TYR A 16 -13.21 -3.60 8.04
CA TYR A 16 -12.10 -3.73 8.98
C TYR A 16 -11.67 -5.18 9.10
N TYR A 17 -10.39 -5.41 9.11
CA TYR A 17 -9.80 -6.72 9.33
C TYR A 17 -9.00 -6.73 10.64
N ASP A 18 -9.60 -7.32 11.68
CA ASP A 18 -9.11 -7.29 13.06
C ASP A 18 -7.69 -7.84 13.21
N GLN A 19 -7.43 -9.04 12.67
CA GLN A 19 -6.12 -9.69 12.80
C GLN A 19 -4.99 -9.04 11.96
N GLY A 20 -5.34 -8.24 10.98
CA GLY A 20 -4.39 -7.51 10.13
C GLY A 20 -4.34 -6.01 10.41
N GLY A 21 -5.24 -5.52 11.28
CA GLY A 21 -5.26 -4.13 11.75
C GLY A 21 -5.49 -3.09 10.67
N GLY A 22 -6.18 -3.44 9.59
CA GLY A 22 -6.35 -2.55 8.46
C GLY A 22 -7.73 -2.56 7.83
N HIS A 23 -7.94 -1.62 6.93
CA HIS A 23 -9.15 -1.41 6.14
C HIS A 23 -8.84 -1.67 4.65
N PRO A 24 -8.76 -2.94 4.23
CA PRO A 24 -8.24 -3.27 2.91
C PRO A 24 -9.09 -2.72 1.76
N GLY A 25 -10.41 -2.65 1.90
CA GLY A 25 -11.28 -2.04 0.91
C GLY A 25 -11.01 -0.55 0.73
N ALA A 26 -10.81 0.17 1.84
CA ALA A 26 -10.48 1.60 1.80
C ALA A 26 -9.15 1.88 1.08
N ALA A 27 -8.20 0.95 1.10
CA ALA A 27 -6.93 1.08 0.37
C ALA A 27 -7.00 0.58 -1.08
N THR A 28 -7.72 -0.51 -1.35
CA THR A 28 -7.79 -1.12 -2.69
C THR A 28 -8.70 -0.36 -3.64
N VAL A 29 -9.94 -0.06 -3.22
CA VAL A 29 -10.99 0.47 -4.11
C VAL A 29 -10.59 1.80 -4.76
N PRO A 30 -10.08 2.81 -4.03
CA PRO A 30 -9.66 4.08 -4.65
C PRO A 30 -8.56 3.91 -5.69
N VAL A 31 -7.66 2.97 -5.48
CA VAL A 31 -6.51 2.72 -6.36
C VAL A 31 -6.95 2.02 -7.64
N ILE A 32 -7.71 0.92 -7.53
CA ILE A 32 -8.15 0.17 -8.70
C ILE A 32 -9.10 0.99 -9.57
N LEU A 33 -9.99 1.78 -8.98
CA LEU A 33 -10.88 2.67 -9.73
C LEU A 33 -10.11 3.78 -10.46
N ALA A 34 -9.09 4.36 -9.83
CA ALA A 34 -8.27 5.38 -10.48
C ALA A 34 -7.50 4.82 -11.69
N LEU A 35 -7.02 3.59 -11.60
CA LEU A 35 -6.36 2.91 -12.73
C LEU A 35 -7.35 2.49 -13.81
N ALA A 36 -8.55 2.04 -13.44
CA ALA A 36 -9.60 1.68 -14.39
C ALA A 36 -10.12 2.87 -15.21
N GLN A 37 -9.92 4.10 -14.74
CA GLN A 37 -10.20 5.30 -15.52
C GLN A 37 -9.15 5.58 -16.61
N GLN A 38 -7.97 4.98 -16.52
CA GLN A 38 -6.86 5.23 -17.44
C GLN A 38 -6.66 4.09 -18.44
N GLN A 39 -7.23 2.93 -18.19
CA GLN A 39 -7.11 1.76 -19.06
C GLN A 39 -8.35 0.86 -18.95
N THR A 40 -8.60 0.06 -19.98
CA THR A 40 -9.69 -0.91 -19.95
C THR A 40 -9.36 -2.03 -18.97
N VAL A 41 -10.22 -2.22 -17.97
CA VAL A 41 -10.13 -3.25 -16.94
C VAL A 41 -11.47 -3.96 -16.85
N SER A 42 -11.47 -5.28 -16.89
CA SER A 42 -12.68 -6.09 -16.69
C SER A 42 -13.07 -6.16 -15.22
N GLY A 43 -14.36 -6.44 -14.95
CA GLY A 43 -14.83 -6.67 -13.57
C GLY A 43 -14.08 -7.81 -12.87
N GLN A 44 -13.69 -8.86 -13.60
CA GLN A 44 -12.90 -9.94 -13.05
C GLN A 44 -11.50 -9.48 -12.63
N GLU A 45 -10.85 -8.64 -13.42
CA GLU A 45 -9.54 -8.08 -13.05
C GLU A 45 -9.64 -7.17 -11.82
N LEU A 46 -10.71 -6.37 -11.72
CA LEU A 46 -10.97 -5.55 -10.54
C LEU A 46 -11.11 -6.41 -9.28
N ILE A 47 -11.95 -7.44 -9.32
CA ILE A 47 -12.14 -8.35 -8.18
C ILE A 47 -10.84 -9.07 -7.83
N THR A 48 -10.10 -9.55 -8.82
CA THR A 48 -8.81 -10.20 -8.60
C THR A 48 -7.80 -9.28 -7.93
N ALA A 49 -7.76 -8.01 -8.34
CA ALA A 49 -6.88 -7.02 -7.74
C ALA A 49 -7.28 -6.70 -6.29
N MET A 50 -8.59 -6.60 -6.00
CA MET A 50 -9.10 -6.45 -4.64
C MET A 50 -8.66 -7.61 -3.75
N VAL A 51 -8.94 -8.85 -4.17
CA VAL A 51 -8.57 -10.05 -3.41
C VAL A 51 -7.07 -10.10 -3.15
N ALA A 52 -6.25 -9.81 -4.17
CA ALA A 52 -4.79 -9.79 -4.00
C ALA A 52 -4.33 -8.72 -2.99
N GLY A 53 -4.92 -7.53 -3.02
CA GLY A 53 -4.64 -6.47 -2.06
C GLY A 53 -5.03 -6.85 -0.64
N PHE A 54 -6.23 -7.43 -0.46
CA PHE A 54 -6.72 -7.93 0.83
C PHE A 54 -5.80 -8.99 1.40
N GLU A 55 -5.41 -9.96 0.59
CA GLU A 55 -4.54 -11.07 1.00
C GLU A 55 -3.13 -10.59 1.38
N ALA A 56 -2.56 -9.66 0.62
CA ALA A 56 -1.28 -9.05 0.95
C ALA A 56 -1.35 -8.26 2.27
N GLY A 57 -2.40 -7.45 2.44
CA GLY A 57 -2.64 -6.69 3.66
C GLY A 57 -2.78 -7.57 4.89
N TRP A 58 -3.54 -8.66 4.76
CA TRP A 58 -3.71 -9.63 5.83
C TRP A 58 -2.38 -10.25 6.28
N ARG A 59 -1.59 -10.74 5.34
CA ARG A 59 -0.31 -11.40 5.64
C ARG A 59 0.69 -10.44 6.27
N ILE A 60 0.82 -9.25 5.71
CA ILE A 60 1.76 -8.23 6.19
C ILE A 60 1.31 -7.68 7.54
N GLY A 61 0.02 -7.31 7.67
CA GLY A 61 -0.53 -6.78 8.89
C GLY A 61 -0.40 -7.78 10.05
N ARG A 62 -0.74 -9.03 9.82
CA ARG A 62 -0.61 -10.10 10.81
C ARG A 62 0.84 -10.33 11.27
N ALA A 63 1.82 -10.12 10.39
CA ALA A 63 3.23 -10.24 10.75
C ALA A 63 3.76 -9.04 11.55
N LEU A 64 3.10 -7.88 11.45
CA LEU A 64 3.53 -6.64 12.09
C LEU A 64 2.79 -6.33 13.39
N LEU A 65 1.57 -6.86 13.56
CA LEU A 65 0.76 -6.61 14.75
C LEU A 65 1.00 -7.67 15.84
N PRO A 66 0.87 -7.29 17.12
CA PRO A 66 0.50 -5.96 17.65
C PRO A 66 1.65 -4.95 17.75
N GLU A 67 2.88 -5.35 17.49
CA GLU A 67 4.10 -4.56 17.69
C GLU A 67 4.06 -3.18 17.04
N LEU A 68 3.52 -3.10 15.83
CA LEU A 68 3.40 -1.86 15.09
C LEU A 68 2.59 -0.80 15.87
N MET A 69 1.45 -1.22 16.41
CA MET A 69 0.56 -0.33 17.16
C MET A 69 1.14 0.04 18.53
N THR A 70 1.78 -0.90 19.21
CA THR A 70 2.44 -0.62 20.50
C THR A 70 3.59 0.36 20.36
N ARG A 71 4.19 0.46 19.18
CA ARG A 71 5.20 1.47 18.86
C ARG A 71 4.59 2.82 18.40
N GLY A 72 3.28 2.96 18.45
CA GLY A 72 2.58 4.20 18.13
C GLY A 72 2.36 4.46 16.64
N TYR A 73 2.42 3.42 15.79
CA TYR A 73 2.11 3.56 14.37
C TYR A 73 0.67 3.15 14.06
N HIS A 74 0.04 3.90 13.15
CA HIS A 74 -1.30 3.58 12.66
C HIS A 74 -1.23 2.43 11.66
N ALA A 75 -1.87 1.30 11.98
CA ALA A 75 -1.82 0.08 11.18
C ALA A 75 -2.25 0.31 9.72
N GLN A 76 -3.37 1.02 9.49
CA GLN A 76 -3.86 1.33 8.14
C GLN A 76 -2.86 2.15 7.32
N SER A 77 -2.16 3.10 7.94
CA SER A 77 -1.15 3.90 7.24
C SER A 77 0.09 3.09 6.87
N ALA A 78 0.51 2.21 7.75
CA ALA A 78 1.70 1.39 7.56
C ALA A 78 1.47 0.19 6.63
N VAL A 79 0.33 -0.48 6.76
CA VAL A 79 0.00 -1.69 5.98
C VAL A 79 -0.71 -1.34 4.67
N GLY A 80 -1.56 -0.31 4.68
CA GLY A 80 -2.37 0.11 3.54
C GLY A 80 -1.57 0.42 2.28
N VAL A 81 -0.33 0.88 2.44
CA VAL A 81 0.57 1.13 1.29
C VAL A 81 0.90 -0.15 0.52
N PHE A 82 1.08 -1.27 1.20
CA PHE A 82 1.33 -2.57 0.56
C PHE A 82 0.06 -3.14 -0.08
N ILE A 83 -1.09 -2.94 0.57
CA ILE A 83 -2.41 -3.27 0.02
C ILE A 83 -2.60 -2.55 -1.32
N ALA A 84 -2.41 -1.23 -1.32
CA ALA A 84 -2.53 -0.38 -2.49
C ALA A 84 -1.54 -0.75 -3.60
N ALA A 85 -0.27 -1.01 -3.24
CA ALA A 85 0.77 -1.41 -4.20
C ALA A 85 0.44 -2.76 -4.85
N THR A 86 -0.04 -3.74 -4.06
CA THR A 86 -0.42 -5.05 -4.59
C THR A 86 -1.62 -4.93 -5.55
N ALA A 87 -2.66 -4.21 -5.16
CA ALA A 87 -3.83 -4.00 -5.99
C ALA A 87 -3.47 -3.26 -7.30
N ALA A 88 -2.68 -2.19 -7.21
CA ALA A 88 -2.19 -1.47 -8.38
C ALA A 88 -1.35 -2.37 -9.30
N GLY A 89 -0.42 -3.13 -8.72
CA GLY A 89 0.45 -4.03 -9.47
C GLY A 89 -0.33 -5.11 -10.23
N LYS A 90 -1.44 -5.61 -9.66
CA LYS A 90 -2.33 -6.55 -10.36
C LYS A 90 -3.02 -5.90 -11.55
N ILE A 91 -3.56 -4.69 -11.42
CA ILE A 91 -4.18 -3.95 -12.53
C ILE A 91 -3.15 -3.61 -13.61
N LEU A 92 -1.94 -3.25 -13.21
CA LEU A 92 -0.84 -2.92 -14.13
C LEU A 92 -0.16 -4.17 -14.70
N ARG A 93 -0.60 -5.36 -14.29
CA ARG A 93 -0.07 -6.67 -14.75
C ARG A 93 1.45 -6.79 -14.56
N LEU A 94 1.94 -6.32 -13.41
CA LEU A 94 3.34 -6.44 -13.05
C LEU A 94 3.73 -7.92 -12.95
N ASP A 95 4.91 -8.26 -13.48
CA ASP A 95 5.51 -9.55 -13.27
C ASP A 95 6.01 -9.72 -11.82
N PRO A 96 6.42 -10.91 -11.37
CA PRO A 96 6.84 -11.16 -10.00
C PRO A 96 8.04 -10.30 -9.55
N GLU A 97 8.99 -10.00 -10.44
CA GLU A 97 10.15 -9.16 -10.13
C GLU A 97 9.71 -7.71 -9.93
N GLN A 98 8.91 -7.19 -10.84
CA GLN A 98 8.34 -5.85 -10.75
C GLN A 98 7.47 -5.68 -9.51
N MET A 99 6.66 -6.69 -9.17
CA MET A 99 5.83 -6.68 -7.95
C MET A 99 6.71 -6.64 -6.70
N THR A 100 7.81 -7.40 -6.67
CA THR A 100 8.77 -7.39 -5.56
C THR A 100 9.37 -5.99 -5.38
N HIS A 101 9.77 -5.34 -6.48
CA HIS A 101 10.27 -3.96 -6.43
C HIS A 101 9.20 -2.97 -5.99
N ALA A 102 7.96 -3.11 -6.47
CA ALA A 102 6.85 -2.27 -6.06
C ALA A 102 6.61 -2.35 -4.55
N LEU A 103 6.58 -3.56 -3.99
CA LEU A 103 6.41 -3.77 -2.55
C LEU A 103 7.60 -3.22 -1.74
N ALA A 104 8.82 -3.39 -2.22
CA ALA A 104 10.01 -2.84 -1.56
C ALA A 104 9.98 -1.30 -1.52
N ILE A 105 9.57 -0.66 -2.62
CA ILE A 105 9.40 0.80 -2.68
C ILE A 105 8.23 1.25 -1.80
N ALA A 106 7.13 0.50 -1.77
CA ALA A 106 5.98 0.79 -0.92
C ALA A 106 6.38 0.88 0.56
N GLY A 107 7.30 0.04 1.02
CA GLY A 107 7.85 0.12 2.38
C GLY A 107 8.47 1.47 2.72
N SER A 108 9.02 2.20 1.74
CA SER A 108 9.54 3.55 1.95
C SER A 108 8.45 4.63 2.12
N HIS A 109 7.21 4.30 1.80
CA HIS A 109 6.04 5.15 1.99
C HIS A 109 5.20 4.74 3.21
N SER A 110 5.60 3.66 3.90
CA SER A 110 4.96 3.20 5.12
C SER A 110 5.21 4.18 6.27
N GLY A 111 4.18 4.52 7.04
CA GLY A 111 4.32 5.47 8.13
C GLY A 111 2.98 5.85 8.76
N GLY A 112 2.94 7.03 9.39
CA GLY A 112 1.77 7.53 10.09
C GLY A 112 1.72 7.09 11.55
N THR A 113 1.63 8.07 12.45
CA THR A 113 1.57 7.85 13.90
C THR A 113 0.15 7.83 14.41
N MET A 114 -0.09 7.20 15.54
CA MET A 114 -1.38 7.22 16.25
C MET A 114 -1.54 8.43 17.17
N GLU A 115 -0.72 9.46 17.00
CA GLU A 115 -0.80 10.66 17.82
C GLU A 115 -2.20 11.31 17.78
N TYR A 116 -2.88 11.26 16.63
CA TYR A 116 -4.24 11.75 16.47
C TYR A 116 -5.26 11.12 17.46
N ASP A 117 -5.02 9.89 17.90
CA ASP A 117 -5.89 9.18 18.84
C ASP A 117 -5.84 9.81 20.24
N GLN A 118 -4.75 10.47 20.57
CA GLN A 118 -4.56 11.20 21.82
C GLN A 118 -4.93 12.68 21.70
N SER A 119 -4.60 13.32 20.57
CA SER A 119 -4.81 14.75 20.35
C SER A 119 -6.20 15.10 19.77
N GLY A 120 -6.97 14.10 19.29
CA GLY A 120 -8.24 14.32 18.59
C GLY A 120 -8.08 14.89 17.17
N GLY A 121 -6.91 14.70 16.56
CA GLY A 121 -6.61 15.20 15.21
C GLY A 121 -7.33 14.44 14.09
N GLU A 122 -7.61 15.15 12.99
CA GLU A 122 -8.31 14.60 11.81
C GLU A 122 -7.40 13.83 10.84
N VAL A 123 -6.13 13.66 11.16
CA VAL A 123 -5.12 13.10 10.25
C VAL A 123 -5.35 11.62 9.91
N LYS A 124 -6.10 10.88 10.74
CA LYS A 124 -6.42 9.46 10.51
C LYS A 124 -6.95 9.20 9.09
N ARG A 125 -7.90 10.01 8.65
CA ARG A 125 -8.52 9.89 7.32
C ARG A 125 -7.51 10.11 6.20
N LEU A 126 -6.63 11.11 6.39
CA LEU A 126 -5.56 11.42 5.43
C LEU A 126 -4.56 10.27 5.30
N HIS A 127 -4.31 9.52 6.38
CA HIS A 127 -3.39 8.39 6.36
C HIS A 127 -3.75 7.35 5.29
N ASN A 128 -5.03 7.01 5.14
CA ASN A 128 -5.46 6.09 4.09
C ASN A 128 -5.24 6.67 2.68
N GLY A 129 -5.56 7.95 2.49
CA GLY A 129 -5.29 8.64 1.22
C GLY A 129 -3.80 8.63 0.85
N MET A 130 -2.94 8.89 1.83
CA MET A 130 -1.48 8.84 1.65
C MET A 130 -0.98 7.43 1.37
N ALA A 131 -1.51 6.40 2.04
CA ALA A 131 -1.21 5.00 1.77
C ALA A 131 -1.60 4.60 0.34
N CYS A 132 -2.78 5.00 -0.13
CA CYS A 132 -3.22 4.80 -1.52
C CYS A 132 -2.25 5.44 -2.53
N CYS A 133 -1.83 6.68 -2.26
CA CYS A 133 -0.88 7.40 -3.12
C CYS A 133 0.49 6.74 -3.12
N GLY A 134 1.01 6.39 -1.95
CA GLY A 134 2.31 5.73 -1.81
C GLY A 134 2.35 4.40 -2.53
N GLY A 135 1.33 3.55 -2.34
CA GLY A 135 1.23 2.26 -3.01
C GLY A 135 1.08 2.37 -4.52
N LEU A 136 0.23 3.28 -5.00
CA LEU A 136 0.09 3.49 -6.43
C LEU A 136 1.40 3.99 -7.08
N ARG A 137 2.08 4.94 -6.45
CA ARG A 137 3.36 5.47 -6.96
C ARG A 137 4.49 4.44 -6.98
N SER A 138 4.43 3.46 -6.12
CA SER A 138 5.41 2.38 -6.06
C SER A 138 5.30 1.41 -7.24
N SER A 139 4.11 1.27 -7.80
CA SER A 139 3.79 0.23 -8.80
C SER A 139 4.31 0.51 -10.22
N PRO A 140 4.35 1.75 -10.76
CA PRO A 140 4.84 2.00 -12.12
C PRO A 140 6.37 2.03 -12.21
N TRP A 141 7.08 1.92 -11.09
CA TRP A 141 8.53 1.97 -11.09
C TRP A 141 9.12 0.75 -11.80
N ARG A 142 9.62 0.94 -13.00
CA ARG A 142 10.46 -0.03 -13.69
C ARG A 142 11.89 0.20 -13.24
N ALA A 143 12.45 -0.70 -12.45
CA ALA A 143 13.90 -0.73 -12.29
C ALA A 143 14.52 -0.84 -13.68
N PRO A 144 15.53 -0.02 -14.05
CA PRO A 144 16.25 -0.24 -15.28
C PRO A 144 16.74 -1.69 -15.26
N SER A 145 16.50 -2.40 -16.37
CA SER A 145 16.81 -3.81 -16.55
C SER A 145 18.32 -4.08 -16.45
N ARG A 146 18.93 -3.91 -15.35
CA ARG A 146 20.28 -4.24 -14.90
C ARG A 146 20.75 -3.27 -13.81
N CYS A 147 20.18 -3.41 -12.65
CA CYS A 147 20.87 -2.98 -11.44
C CYS A 147 20.78 -4.13 -10.45
N SER A 148 21.54 -5.20 -10.68
CA SER A 148 21.68 -6.23 -9.68
C SER A 148 22.42 -5.62 -8.48
N TRP A 149 21.87 -5.75 -7.30
CA TRP A 149 22.50 -5.34 -6.04
C TRP A 149 23.91 -5.95 -5.88
N SER A 150 24.16 -7.11 -6.49
CA SER A 150 25.46 -7.80 -6.49
C SER A 150 26.57 -7.01 -7.19
N SER A 151 26.26 -6.17 -8.19
CA SER A 151 27.29 -5.41 -8.92
C SER A 151 27.76 -4.15 -8.20
N ARG A 152 27.10 -3.72 -7.11
CA ARG A 152 27.49 -2.52 -6.35
C ARG A 152 28.46 -2.77 -5.21
N LYS A 153 28.66 -4.03 -4.79
CA LYS A 153 29.64 -4.33 -3.73
C LYS A 153 31.09 -4.14 -4.15
N SER A 154 31.39 -4.18 -5.46
CA SER A 154 32.74 -3.99 -5.97
C SER A 154 33.16 -2.54 -6.22
N ALA A 155 32.20 -1.60 -6.27
CA ALA A 155 32.49 -0.19 -6.53
C ALA A 155 32.70 0.67 -5.26
N CYS A 156 32.44 0.12 -4.08
CA CYS A 156 32.53 0.85 -2.81
C CYS A 156 33.82 0.59 -2.02
N THR A 157 34.77 -0.20 -2.59
CA THR A 157 36.03 -0.53 -1.90
C THR A 157 37.27 0.21 -2.43
N THR A 158 37.08 1.18 -3.34
CA THR A 158 38.22 1.99 -3.82
C THR A 158 37.82 3.47 -3.90
N ARG A 159 37.76 4.13 -2.74
CA ARG A 159 38.15 5.56 -2.54
C ARG A 159 38.31 5.84 -1.05
#